data_27abc0b7250e2fb7700d0a55de607ecc
#
_entry.id   27abc0b7250e2fb7700d0a55de607ecc
#
_cell.length_a   1.000
_cell.length_b   1.000
_cell.length_c   1.000
_cell.angle_alpha   90.00
_cell.angle_beta   90.00
_cell.angle_gamma   90.00
#
_symmetry.space_group_name_H-M   'P 1'
#
loop_
_entity.id
_entity.type
_entity.pdbx_description
1 polymer ?
#
loop_
_entity_poly.entity_id
_entity_poly.type
_entity_poly.pdbx_seq_one_letter_code
_entity_poly.pdbx_strand_id
1 'polypeptide(L)'
;MTDEARTAEERTQDFTAMGHSVDLINDIVAGNQDDDMEAAERQDCVDRNVAHLEIMVAKDDWDDEDMTAANAAITAGQGYTA
;
A
#
# COMPACT_ATOMS: atom_id res chain seq x y z
N MET A 1 -27.98 -5.36 -6.39
CA MET A 1 -27.12 -4.27 -6.81
C MET A 1 -25.90 -4.83 -7.49
N THR A 2 -25.58 -4.33 -8.64
CA THR A 2 -24.40 -4.76 -9.36
C THR A 2 -23.19 -3.97 -8.88
N ASP A 3 -22.09 -4.67 -8.69
CA ASP A 3 -20.82 -4.00 -8.47
C ASP A 3 -20.34 -3.45 -9.80
N GLU A 4 -20.37 -2.14 -9.93
CA GLU A 4 -19.87 -1.50 -11.13
C GLU A 4 -18.37 -1.32 -11.02
N ALA A 5 -17.68 -1.54 -12.12
CA ALA A 5 -16.26 -1.24 -12.20
C ALA A 5 -16.06 0.26 -11.95
N ARG A 6 -14.96 0.59 -11.28
CA ARG A 6 -14.61 2.00 -11.04
C ARG A 6 -14.34 2.69 -12.38
N THR A 7 -14.60 3.99 -12.43
CA THR A 7 -14.23 4.81 -13.58
C THR A 7 -12.70 4.92 -13.67
N ALA A 8 -12.20 5.34 -14.82
CA ALA A 8 -10.76 5.59 -14.97
C ALA A 8 -10.24 6.62 -13.97
N GLU A 9 -11.05 7.64 -13.68
CA GLU A 9 -10.69 8.65 -12.69
C GLU A 9 -10.60 8.06 -11.28
N GLU A 10 -11.58 7.23 -10.91
CA GLU A 10 -11.57 6.56 -9.61
C GLU A 10 -10.36 5.61 -9.47
N ARG A 11 -10.03 4.87 -10.53
CA ARG A 11 -8.84 4.02 -10.54
C ARG A 11 -7.57 4.84 -10.35
N THR A 12 -7.48 5.98 -11.01
CA THR A 12 -6.32 6.87 -10.88
C THR A 12 -6.17 7.38 -9.45
N GLN A 13 -7.27 7.78 -8.82
CA GLN A 13 -7.27 8.24 -7.44
C GLN A 13 -6.83 7.12 -6.49
N ASP A 14 -7.38 5.92 -6.68
CA ASP A 14 -7.03 4.77 -5.85
C ASP A 14 -5.57 4.37 -6.05
N PHE A 15 -5.09 4.40 -7.27
CA PHE A 15 -3.70 4.09 -7.58
C PHE A 15 -2.74 5.11 -6.95
N THR A 16 -3.10 6.38 -6.94
CA THR A 16 -2.33 7.42 -6.26
C THR A 16 -2.27 7.17 -4.75
N ALA A 17 -3.40 6.81 -4.14
CA ALA A 17 -3.44 6.47 -2.72
C ALA A 17 -2.58 5.24 -2.41
N MET A 18 -2.58 4.24 -3.29
CA MET A 18 -1.70 3.09 -3.17
C MET A 18 -0.23 3.49 -3.21
N GLY A 19 0.12 4.44 -4.08
CA GLY A 19 1.48 4.97 -4.16
C GLY A 19 1.95 5.56 -2.84
N HIS A 20 1.07 6.27 -2.13
CA HIS A 20 1.38 6.80 -0.81
C HIS A 20 1.64 5.66 0.19
N SER A 21 0.84 4.61 0.15
CA SER A 21 1.04 3.44 1.01
C SER A 21 2.37 2.73 0.70
N VAL A 22 2.71 2.59 -0.58
CA VAL A 22 3.98 2.03 -1.01
C VAL A 22 5.15 2.85 -0.46
N ASP A 23 5.07 4.16 -0.59
CA ASP A 23 6.13 5.06 -0.13
C ASP A 23 6.30 4.99 1.39
N LEU A 24 5.20 4.96 2.15
CA LEU A 24 5.24 4.85 3.59
C LEU A 24 5.89 3.54 4.03
N ILE A 25 5.48 2.42 3.45
CA ILE A 25 6.04 1.11 3.79
C ILE A 25 7.54 1.10 3.49
N ASN A 26 7.93 1.52 2.29
CA ASN A 26 9.34 1.51 1.89
C ASN A 26 10.18 2.40 2.79
N ASP A 27 9.66 3.56 3.17
CA ASP A 27 10.36 4.52 4.01
C ASP A 27 10.60 3.94 5.41
N ILE A 28 9.58 3.32 5.99
CA ILE A 28 9.68 2.70 7.32
C ILE A 28 10.60 1.48 7.29
N VAL A 29 10.45 0.62 6.29
CA VAL A 29 11.28 -0.58 6.14
C VAL A 29 12.75 -0.21 5.95
N ALA A 30 13.02 0.91 5.27
CA ALA A 30 14.38 1.41 5.07
C ALA A 30 14.99 2.04 6.33
N GLY A 31 14.21 2.24 7.38
CA GLY A 31 14.67 2.83 8.63
C GLY A 31 14.63 4.35 8.67
N ASN A 32 14.01 5.00 7.69
CA ASN A 32 13.97 6.46 7.61
C ASN A 32 13.10 7.12 8.67
N GLN A 33 12.22 6.36 9.31
CA GLN A 33 11.31 6.85 10.33
C GLN A 33 11.70 6.42 11.75
N ASP A 34 12.89 5.86 11.93
CA ASP A 34 13.31 5.32 13.23
C ASP A 34 13.37 6.38 14.32
N ASP A 35 13.69 7.63 13.96
CA ASP A 35 13.76 8.74 14.91
C ASP A 35 12.42 9.46 15.08
N ASP A 36 11.51 9.35 14.10
CA ASP A 36 10.25 10.09 14.08
C ASP A 36 9.09 9.29 14.66
N MET A 37 9.19 7.98 14.66
CA MET A 37 8.12 7.09 15.09
C MET A 37 8.65 6.04 16.06
N GLU A 38 7.84 5.70 17.04
CA GLU A 38 8.16 4.58 17.94
C GLU A 38 7.93 3.25 17.21
N ALA A 39 8.57 2.19 17.71
CA ALA A 39 8.50 0.86 17.10
C ALA A 39 7.05 0.40 16.90
N ALA A 40 6.20 0.57 17.91
CA ALA A 40 4.80 0.18 17.84
C ALA A 40 4.04 0.97 16.75
N GLU A 41 4.35 2.25 16.61
CA GLU A 41 3.75 3.11 15.58
C GLU A 41 4.19 2.69 14.19
N ARG A 42 5.48 2.39 14.03
CA ARG A 42 6.01 1.92 12.74
C ARG A 42 5.36 0.62 12.33
N GLN A 43 5.28 -0.33 13.26
CA GLN A 43 4.65 -1.62 12.97
C GLN A 43 3.19 -1.46 12.58
N ASP A 44 2.44 -0.66 13.34
CA ASP A 44 1.03 -0.41 13.04
C ASP A 44 0.85 0.27 11.68
N CYS A 45 1.68 1.25 11.37
CA CYS A 45 1.62 1.95 10.08
C CYS A 45 1.89 0.99 8.91
N VAL A 46 2.92 0.15 9.03
CA VAL A 46 3.23 -0.85 8.00
C VAL A 46 2.06 -1.83 7.85
N ASP A 47 1.55 -2.35 8.96
CA ASP A 47 0.48 -3.34 8.91
C ASP A 47 -0.79 -2.79 8.26
N ARG A 48 -1.17 -1.56 8.57
CA ARG A 48 -2.34 -0.90 7.97
C ARG A 48 -2.16 -0.66 6.48
N ASN A 49 -0.98 -0.22 6.09
CA ASN A 49 -0.72 0.07 4.68
C ASN A 49 -0.59 -1.22 3.86
N VAL A 50 -0.03 -2.28 4.43
CA VAL A 50 -0.03 -3.60 3.79
C VAL A 50 -1.46 -4.08 3.58
N ALA A 51 -2.32 -3.98 4.60
CA ALA A 51 -3.73 -4.37 4.48
C ALA A 51 -4.45 -3.58 3.39
N HIS A 52 -4.21 -2.27 3.32
CA HIS A 52 -4.77 -1.42 2.27
C HIS A 52 -4.34 -1.89 0.87
N LEU A 53 -3.05 -2.14 0.70
CA LEU A 53 -2.53 -2.59 -0.59
C LEU A 53 -3.06 -3.97 -0.98
N GLU A 54 -3.18 -4.88 -0.02
CA GLU A 54 -3.74 -6.20 -0.28
C GLU A 54 -5.18 -6.13 -0.79
N ILE A 55 -5.99 -5.26 -0.19
CA ILE A 55 -7.36 -5.04 -0.65
C ILE A 55 -7.37 -4.47 -2.06
N MET A 56 -6.51 -3.51 -2.33
CA MET A 56 -6.49 -2.83 -3.63
C MET A 56 -5.98 -3.73 -4.75
N VAL A 57 -4.90 -4.47 -4.54
CA VAL A 57 -4.37 -5.35 -5.59
C VAL A 57 -5.29 -6.53 -5.88
N ALA A 58 -6.16 -6.88 -4.93
CA ALA A 58 -7.13 -7.96 -5.13
C ALA A 58 -8.30 -7.57 -6.04
N LYS A 59 -8.49 -6.28 -6.30
CA LYS A 59 -9.53 -5.83 -7.22
C LYS A 59 -9.18 -6.23 -8.64
N ASP A 60 -10.17 -6.60 -9.42
CA ASP A 60 -9.98 -7.12 -10.78
C ASP A 60 -10.33 -6.11 -11.88
N ASP A 61 -10.64 -4.88 -11.51
CA ASP A 61 -11.01 -3.84 -12.46
C ASP A 61 -9.87 -2.88 -12.83
N TRP A 62 -8.63 -3.22 -12.44
CA TRP A 62 -7.46 -2.51 -12.92
C TRP A 62 -7.27 -2.73 -14.42
N ASP A 63 -6.78 -1.72 -15.10
CA ASP A 63 -6.55 -1.77 -16.54
C ASP A 63 -5.04 -1.86 -16.80
N ASP A 64 -4.41 -0.74 -17.09
CA ASP A 64 -2.97 -0.69 -17.39
C ASP A 64 -2.12 -0.24 -16.19
N GLU A 65 -2.74 -0.09 -15.02
CA GLU A 65 -2.03 0.26 -13.80
C GLU A 65 -1.07 -0.86 -13.40
N ASP A 66 0.17 -0.51 -13.12
CA ASP A 66 1.21 -1.50 -12.76
C ASP A 66 1.19 -1.78 -11.26
N MET A 67 0.92 -3.03 -10.91
CA MET A 67 0.85 -3.46 -9.51
C MET A 67 2.19 -3.94 -8.95
N THR A 68 3.28 -3.87 -9.72
CA THR A 68 4.58 -4.39 -9.29
C THR A 68 5.08 -3.72 -8.01
N ALA A 69 5.01 -2.39 -7.94
CA ALA A 69 5.46 -1.66 -6.77
C ALA A 69 4.62 -1.98 -5.53
N ALA A 70 3.29 -2.08 -5.72
CA ALA A 70 2.39 -2.43 -4.62
C ALA A 70 2.67 -3.84 -4.10
N ASN A 71 2.86 -4.80 -4.98
CA ASN A 71 3.18 -6.18 -4.58
C ASN A 71 4.54 -6.27 -3.88
N ALA A 72 5.53 -5.52 -4.34
CA ALA A 72 6.84 -5.46 -3.70
C ALA A 72 6.74 -4.87 -2.29
N ALA A 73 5.95 -3.81 -2.12
CA ALA A 73 5.74 -3.17 -0.82
C ALA A 73 5.00 -4.09 0.14
N ILE A 74 4.00 -4.83 -0.34
CA ILE A 74 3.30 -5.83 0.48
C ILE A 74 4.29 -6.85 1.01
N THR A 75 5.13 -7.40 0.15
CA THR A 75 6.14 -8.40 0.55
C THR A 75 7.12 -7.82 1.57
N ALA A 76 7.61 -6.61 1.33
CA ALA A 76 8.53 -5.94 2.25
C ALA A 76 7.88 -5.67 3.60
N GLY A 77 6.64 -5.20 3.58
CA GLY A 77 5.89 -4.92 4.81
C GLY A 77 5.56 -6.17 5.61
N GLN A 78 5.22 -7.26 4.94
CA GLN A 78 4.94 -8.54 5.60
C GLN A 78 6.17 -9.11 6.31
N GLY A 79 7.35 -8.83 5.79
CA GLY A 79 8.60 -9.25 6.40
C GLY A 79 9.15 -8.29 7.45
N TYR A 80 8.49 -7.14 7.64
CA TYR A 80 8.98 -6.12 8.55
C TYR A 80 8.57 -6.41 10.00
N THR A 81 9.53 -6.28 10.91
CA THR A 81 9.31 -6.33 12.36
C THR A 81 10.04 -5.14 12.98
N ALA A 82 9.29 -4.30 13.65
CA ALA A 82 9.82 -3.12 14.31
C ALA A 82 10.59 -3.45 15.59
#